data_fbd1662b8b38b240468e00b62de63fb0
#
_entry.id   fbd1662b8b38b240468e00b62de63fb0
#
_cell.length_a   1.000
_cell.length_b   1.000
_cell.length_c   1.000
_cell.angle_alpha   90.00
_cell.angle_beta   90.00
_cell.angle_gamma   90.00
#
_symmetry.space_group_name_H-M   'P 1'
#
loop_
_entity.id
_entity.type
_entity.pdbx_description
1 polymer ?
#
loop_
_entity_poly.entity_id
_entity_poly.type
_entity_poly.pdbx_seq_one_letter_code
_entity_poly.pdbx_strand_id
1 'polypeptide(L)'
;MARKLYSVRGDNWVGEYPADLTLGWQRNRRGIRRTLCKISDLEGFDDAEKARRLTDLYHIKQAALRNAQSKQEASHAADRRQKRASTMHQASKLWLEEVEVTNSAATRQTYAKTLSYYLEGVGDHKLRDFDRSHNIKFLKYLGTVVYQGRPMAESTKNCHIRQLGVFLRWAHDHEIIDRVWSLKKPKVPKKDMETYSIEELTRLREHILDQVAHAQADDDERQTRHMRNMYRAFMLATLSLLRLGPIWALRLDSIDLDKRLIRIQDNIELGWVNKKNKWPLKPINNKLAEFLKEDLAARDPSEVYYLDNGRGFPWYADRSAISKLAGKMCSECDLPKLKPFHWGMRATMITALLQQGVDPIQVQQLADHDDLSTTMLYKDSRRISQKGAADALGQLL
;
A
#
# COMPACT_ATOMS: atom_id res chain seq x y z
N MET A 1 -44.54 -40.99 -7.81
CA MET A 1 -44.23 -41.00 -9.29
C MET A 1 -42.73 -41.18 -9.43
N ALA A 2 -42.27 -42.22 -10.16
CA ALA A 2 -40.86 -42.41 -10.43
C ALA A 2 -40.34 -41.25 -11.28
N ARG A 3 -39.22 -40.65 -10.90
CA ARG A 3 -38.59 -39.50 -11.58
C ARG A 3 -38.15 -39.97 -12.97
N LYS A 4 -38.63 -39.35 -14.05
CA LYS A 4 -38.18 -39.66 -15.43
C LYS A 4 -36.65 -39.37 -15.50
N LEU A 5 -35.86 -40.36 -15.85
CA LEU A 5 -34.41 -40.26 -15.95
C LEU A 5 -33.95 -39.46 -17.19
N TYR A 6 -34.77 -39.37 -18.20
CA TYR A 6 -34.47 -38.69 -19.46
C TYR A 6 -35.74 -38.07 -20.09
N SER A 7 -35.54 -37.10 -20.96
CA SER A 7 -36.57 -36.35 -21.67
C SER A 7 -36.11 -35.98 -23.09
N VAL A 8 -37.05 -35.67 -23.98
CA VAL A 8 -36.73 -35.14 -25.33
C VAL A 8 -36.52 -33.64 -25.27
N ARG A 9 -35.47 -33.15 -25.96
CA ARG A 9 -35.20 -31.74 -26.16
C ARG A 9 -34.68 -31.48 -27.59
N GLY A 10 -35.45 -30.79 -28.40
CA GLY A 10 -35.14 -30.68 -29.82
C GLY A 10 -34.98 -32.06 -30.42
N ASP A 11 -33.95 -32.27 -31.20
CA ASP A 11 -33.67 -33.55 -31.89
C ASP A 11 -32.92 -34.58 -31.03
N ASN A 12 -32.84 -34.37 -29.70
CA ASN A 12 -32.01 -35.21 -28.82
C ASN A 12 -32.81 -35.75 -27.63
N TRP A 13 -32.45 -36.95 -27.25
CA TRP A 13 -32.71 -37.52 -25.92
C TRP A 13 -31.68 -37.01 -24.92
N VAL A 14 -32.16 -36.48 -23.78
CA VAL A 14 -31.33 -35.83 -22.76
C VAL A 14 -31.55 -36.47 -21.40
N GLY A 15 -30.49 -36.91 -20.76
CA GLY A 15 -30.50 -37.46 -19.38
C GLY A 15 -30.42 -36.30 -18.37
N GLU A 16 -31.18 -36.40 -17.28
CA GLU A 16 -31.14 -35.48 -16.14
C GLU A 16 -30.39 -36.15 -14.97
N TYR A 17 -29.25 -35.60 -14.59
CA TYR A 17 -28.38 -36.13 -13.55
C TYR A 17 -28.46 -35.29 -12.26
N PRO A 18 -28.29 -35.89 -11.07
CA PRO A 18 -28.31 -35.17 -9.80
C PRO A 18 -27.25 -34.05 -9.75
N ALA A 19 -27.52 -33.04 -8.91
CA ALA A 19 -26.66 -31.89 -8.73
C ALA A 19 -25.30 -32.23 -8.09
N ASP A 20 -25.21 -33.31 -7.34
CA ASP A 20 -23.98 -33.84 -6.73
C ASP A 20 -22.94 -34.33 -7.77
N LEU A 21 -23.38 -34.63 -8.98
CA LEU A 21 -22.50 -35.00 -10.10
C LEU A 21 -21.98 -33.77 -10.90
N THR A 22 -22.24 -32.56 -10.45
CA THR A 22 -21.69 -31.36 -11.06
C THR A 22 -20.24 -31.15 -10.67
N LEU A 23 -19.38 -30.81 -11.65
CA LEU A 23 -17.97 -30.58 -11.45
C LEU A 23 -17.71 -29.13 -10.94
N GLY A 24 -16.99 -29.01 -9.80
CA GLY A 24 -16.42 -27.76 -9.32
C GLY A 24 -17.41 -26.63 -9.01
N TRP A 25 -17.08 -25.40 -9.42
CA TRP A 25 -17.84 -24.16 -9.19
C TRP A 25 -19.23 -24.12 -9.88
N GLN A 26 -19.51 -25.08 -10.75
CA GLN A 26 -20.81 -25.23 -11.42
C GLN A 26 -21.85 -25.97 -10.57
N ARG A 27 -21.77 -25.97 -9.24
CA ARG A 27 -22.81 -26.53 -8.38
C ARG A 27 -24.16 -25.82 -8.62
N ASN A 28 -24.89 -26.35 -9.59
CA ASN A 28 -26.22 -25.88 -9.89
C ASN A 28 -27.22 -26.70 -9.07
N ARG A 29 -28.03 -26.06 -8.25
CA ARG A 29 -29.05 -26.73 -7.40
C ARG A 29 -30.07 -27.55 -8.22
N ARG A 30 -30.09 -27.41 -9.55
CA ARG A 30 -31.08 -28.02 -10.48
C ARG A 30 -30.58 -29.30 -11.18
N GLY A 31 -29.36 -29.79 -10.88
CA GLY A 31 -28.79 -30.92 -11.60
C GLY A 31 -28.22 -30.56 -12.99
N ILE A 32 -27.66 -31.55 -13.66
CA ILE A 32 -27.06 -31.38 -14.99
C ILE A 32 -27.84 -32.18 -16.02
N ARG A 33 -27.86 -31.65 -17.25
CA ARG A 33 -28.42 -32.30 -18.41
C ARG A 33 -27.32 -32.64 -19.40
N ARG A 34 -27.37 -33.86 -19.95
CA ARG A 34 -26.43 -34.31 -20.96
C ARG A 34 -27.19 -35.07 -22.07
N THR A 35 -26.82 -34.81 -23.29
CA THR A 35 -27.35 -35.53 -24.46
C THR A 35 -26.98 -37.00 -24.35
N LEU A 36 -27.94 -37.86 -24.52
CA LEU A 36 -27.77 -39.32 -24.60
C LEU A 36 -27.48 -39.73 -26.04
N CYS A 37 -28.41 -39.46 -26.95
CA CYS A 37 -28.32 -39.72 -28.37
C CYS A 37 -29.29 -38.81 -29.15
N LYS A 38 -29.24 -38.80 -30.46
CA LYS A 38 -30.26 -38.18 -31.32
C LYS A 38 -31.53 -39.06 -31.35
N ILE A 39 -32.66 -38.46 -31.66
CA ILE A 39 -33.92 -39.18 -31.83
C ILE A 39 -33.79 -40.15 -32.99
N SER A 40 -33.15 -39.71 -34.09
CA SER A 40 -32.90 -40.52 -35.28
C SER A 40 -32.08 -41.82 -35.00
N ASP A 41 -31.23 -41.80 -33.97
CA ASP A 41 -30.42 -42.98 -33.63
C ASP A 41 -31.26 -44.15 -33.07
N LEU A 42 -32.50 -43.89 -32.71
CA LEU A 42 -33.45 -44.84 -32.16
C LEU A 42 -34.67 -45.08 -33.07
N GLU A 43 -34.68 -44.56 -34.31
CA GLU A 43 -35.69 -44.81 -35.27
C GLU A 43 -35.68 -46.30 -35.69
N GLY A 44 -36.89 -46.90 -35.78
CA GLY A 44 -37.01 -48.33 -36.14
C GLY A 44 -37.03 -49.31 -34.95
N PHE A 45 -36.74 -48.88 -33.71
CA PHE A 45 -36.90 -49.69 -32.53
C PHE A 45 -38.31 -49.55 -31.93
N ASP A 46 -38.80 -50.60 -31.28
CA ASP A 46 -40.01 -50.51 -30.49
C ASP A 46 -39.79 -49.72 -29.18
N ASP A 47 -40.88 -49.37 -28.49
CA ASP A 47 -40.79 -48.51 -27.27
C ASP A 47 -40.05 -49.20 -26.12
N ALA A 48 -40.12 -50.51 -26.01
CA ALA A 48 -39.40 -51.25 -24.94
C ALA A 48 -37.89 -51.24 -25.17
N GLU A 49 -37.45 -51.48 -26.42
CA GLU A 49 -36.05 -51.45 -26.81
C GLU A 49 -35.47 -50.03 -26.75
N LYS A 50 -36.24 -48.99 -27.15
CA LYS A 50 -35.85 -47.57 -26.96
C LYS A 50 -35.64 -47.25 -25.50
N ALA A 51 -36.53 -47.63 -24.61
CA ALA A 51 -36.41 -47.39 -23.19
C ALA A 51 -35.18 -48.08 -22.56
N ARG A 52 -34.91 -49.30 -22.99
CA ARG A 52 -33.74 -50.08 -22.56
C ARG A 52 -32.44 -49.37 -22.97
N ARG A 53 -32.28 -49.03 -24.24
CA ARG A 53 -31.10 -48.32 -24.79
C ARG A 53 -30.86 -46.96 -24.14
N LEU A 54 -31.91 -46.17 -23.93
CA LEU A 54 -31.80 -44.90 -23.23
C LEU A 54 -31.39 -45.07 -21.80
N THR A 55 -31.88 -46.09 -21.11
CA THR A 55 -31.47 -46.40 -19.74
C THR A 55 -30.01 -46.81 -19.65
N ASP A 56 -29.53 -47.65 -20.58
CA ASP A 56 -28.13 -48.03 -20.66
C ASP A 56 -27.22 -46.85 -20.96
N LEU A 57 -27.57 -45.99 -21.93
CA LEU A 57 -26.86 -44.75 -22.22
C LEU A 57 -26.82 -43.79 -21.02
N TYR A 58 -27.93 -43.68 -20.28
CA TYR A 58 -28.01 -42.88 -19.06
C TYR A 58 -26.99 -43.36 -18.03
N HIS A 59 -26.96 -44.68 -17.75
CA HIS A 59 -26.06 -45.26 -16.76
C HIS A 59 -24.58 -45.16 -17.20
N ILE A 60 -24.28 -45.37 -18.47
CA ILE A 60 -22.92 -45.16 -19.01
C ILE A 60 -22.46 -43.74 -18.80
N LYS A 61 -23.28 -42.76 -19.14
CA LYS A 61 -22.97 -41.32 -18.91
C LYS A 61 -22.88 -40.97 -17.43
N GLN A 62 -23.74 -41.52 -16.59
CA GLN A 62 -23.67 -41.35 -15.16
C GLN A 62 -22.35 -41.86 -14.57
N ALA A 63 -21.91 -43.02 -15.00
CA ALA A 63 -20.63 -43.61 -14.59
C ALA A 63 -19.44 -42.74 -15.06
N ALA A 64 -19.51 -42.24 -16.30
CA ALA A 64 -18.48 -41.31 -16.83
C ALA A 64 -18.40 -40.01 -16.03
N LEU A 65 -19.54 -39.41 -15.65
CA LEU A 65 -19.60 -38.23 -14.81
C LEU A 65 -19.00 -38.46 -13.40
N ARG A 66 -19.35 -39.61 -12.77
CA ARG A 66 -18.78 -40.01 -11.46
C ARG A 66 -17.26 -40.17 -11.54
N ASN A 67 -16.78 -40.86 -12.57
CA ASN A 67 -15.34 -41.07 -12.78
C ASN A 67 -14.60 -39.73 -13.03
N ALA A 68 -15.20 -38.80 -13.79
CA ALA A 68 -14.64 -37.47 -14.01
C ALA A 68 -14.57 -36.67 -12.70
N GLN A 69 -15.63 -36.73 -11.88
CA GLN A 69 -15.67 -36.08 -10.57
C GLN A 69 -14.59 -36.66 -9.65
N SER A 70 -14.49 -37.99 -9.52
CA SER A 70 -13.48 -38.64 -8.69
C SER A 70 -12.04 -38.29 -9.12
N LYS A 71 -11.77 -38.22 -10.43
CA LYS A 71 -10.47 -37.77 -10.96
C LYS A 71 -10.18 -36.31 -10.59
N GLN A 72 -11.16 -35.46 -10.69
CA GLN A 72 -11.00 -34.05 -10.33
C GLN A 72 -10.78 -33.88 -8.82
N GLU A 73 -11.55 -34.59 -7.99
CA GLU A 73 -11.38 -34.57 -6.52
C GLU A 73 -10.00 -35.11 -6.12
N ALA A 74 -9.52 -36.17 -6.76
CA ALA A 74 -8.18 -36.71 -6.53
C ALA A 74 -7.08 -35.70 -6.94
N SER A 75 -7.25 -35.03 -8.08
CA SER A 75 -6.34 -33.95 -8.53
C SER A 75 -6.31 -32.78 -7.54
N HIS A 76 -7.47 -32.30 -7.09
CA HIS A 76 -7.54 -31.25 -6.09
C HIS A 76 -6.93 -31.68 -4.73
N ALA A 77 -7.14 -32.93 -4.33
CA ALA A 77 -6.55 -33.46 -3.11
C ALA A 77 -5.01 -33.56 -3.21
N ALA A 78 -4.49 -33.96 -4.38
CA ALA A 78 -3.06 -33.99 -4.65
C ALA A 78 -2.44 -32.58 -4.64
N ASP A 79 -3.09 -31.60 -5.30
CA ASP A 79 -2.66 -30.20 -5.31
C ASP A 79 -2.66 -29.59 -3.89
N ARG A 80 -3.73 -29.81 -3.11
CA ARG A 80 -3.76 -29.41 -1.69
C ARG A 80 -2.65 -30.06 -0.88
N ARG A 81 -2.36 -31.33 -1.11
CA ARG A 81 -1.29 -32.04 -0.41
C ARG A 81 0.07 -31.44 -0.74
N GLN A 82 0.32 -31.11 -2.00
CA GLN A 82 1.54 -30.46 -2.45
C GLN A 82 1.68 -29.05 -1.85
N LYS A 83 0.64 -28.21 -1.91
CA LYS A 83 0.62 -26.87 -1.29
C LYS A 83 0.91 -26.94 0.21
N ARG A 84 0.27 -27.88 0.92
CA ARG A 84 0.47 -28.10 2.36
C ARG A 84 1.85 -28.67 2.73
N ALA A 85 2.58 -29.20 1.77
CA ALA A 85 3.96 -29.64 1.96
C ALA A 85 4.97 -28.49 1.88
N SER A 86 4.54 -27.31 1.38
CA SER A 86 5.43 -26.16 1.18
C SER A 86 6.08 -25.71 2.48
N THR A 87 7.39 -25.43 2.41
CA THR A 87 8.12 -24.83 3.51
C THR A 87 7.86 -23.31 3.58
N MET A 88 8.23 -22.69 4.69
CA MET A 88 8.20 -21.24 4.86
C MET A 88 8.94 -20.53 3.73
N HIS A 89 10.12 -21.03 3.36
CA HIS A 89 10.93 -20.47 2.28
C HIS A 89 10.24 -20.58 0.92
N GLN A 90 9.72 -21.77 0.58
CA GLN A 90 9.03 -21.99 -0.69
C GLN A 90 7.78 -21.12 -0.84
N ALA A 91 6.93 -21.10 0.19
CA ALA A 91 5.74 -20.25 0.20
C ALA A 91 6.07 -18.76 0.15
N SER A 92 7.14 -18.33 0.83
CA SER A 92 7.64 -16.95 0.78
C SER A 92 8.03 -16.51 -0.63
N LYS A 93 8.69 -17.39 -1.39
CA LYS A 93 9.09 -17.10 -2.76
C LYS A 93 7.87 -16.90 -3.66
N LEU A 94 6.91 -17.83 -3.61
CA LEU A 94 5.66 -17.72 -4.37
C LEU A 94 4.90 -16.44 -4.05
N TRP A 95 4.77 -16.10 -2.76
CA TRP A 95 4.11 -14.87 -2.36
C TRP A 95 4.83 -13.62 -2.88
N LEU A 96 6.15 -13.58 -2.82
CA LEU A 96 6.91 -12.42 -3.31
C LEU A 96 6.84 -12.25 -4.83
N GLU A 97 6.67 -13.32 -5.59
CA GLU A 97 6.39 -13.28 -7.04
C GLU A 97 5.01 -12.65 -7.31
N GLU A 98 3.98 -13.02 -6.55
CA GLU A 98 2.64 -12.41 -6.65
C GLU A 98 2.65 -10.92 -6.20
N VAL A 99 3.34 -10.62 -5.11
CA VAL A 99 3.51 -9.24 -4.62
C VAL A 99 4.23 -8.36 -5.64
N GLU A 100 5.15 -8.89 -6.42
CA GLU A 100 5.87 -8.15 -7.47
C GLU A 100 4.93 -7.63 -8.56
N VAL A 101 3.91 -8.40 -8.90
CA VAL A 101 2.91 -8.03 -9.91
C VAL A 101 1.84 -7.08 -9.33
N THR A 102 1.50 -7.23 -8.06
CA THR A 102 0.34 -6.54 -7.46
C THR A 102 0.71 -5.30 -6.64
N ASN A 103 1.98 -5.16 -6.24
CA ASN A 103 2.41 -4.12 -5.32
C ASN A 103 3.63 -3.34 -5.85
N SER A 104 3.96 -2.23 -5.19
CA SER A 104 5.18 -1.47 -5.51
C SER A 104 6.45 -2.25 -5.13
N ALA A 105 7.55 -2.00 -5.86
CA ALA A 105 8.87 -2.57 -5.56
C ALA A 105 9.31 -2.32 -4.10
N ALA A 106 8.99 -1.15 -3.54
CA ALA A 106 9.29 -0.81 -2.14
C ALA A 106 8.50 -1.71 -1.15
N THR A 107 7.24 -2.03 -1.46
CA THR A 107 6.42 -2.96 -0.65
C THR A 107 7.01 -4.36 -0.70
N ARG A 108 7.36 -4.85 -1.89
CA ARG A 108 8.02 -6.14 -2.07
C ARG A 108 9.33 -6.25 -1.26
N GLN A 109 10.20 -5.22 -1.34
CA GLN A 109 11.44 -5.18 -0.57
C GLN A 109 11.20 -5.26 0.94
N THR A 110 10.19 -4.55 1.45
CA THR A 110 9.85 -4.57 2.88
C THR A 110 9.35 -5.95 3.32
N TYR A 111 8.53 -6.60 2.50
CA TYR A 111 8.06 -7.95 2.76
C TYR A 111 9.21 -8.97 2.68
N ALA A 112 10.05 -8.89 1.66
CA ALA A 112 11.22 -9.76 1.51
C ALA A 112 12.15 -9.64 2.74
N LYS A 113 12.39 -8.42 3.24
CA LYS A 113 13.19 -8.21 4.45
C LYS A 113 12.57 -8.84 5.69
N THR A 114 11.25 -8.76 5.82
CA THR A 114 10.54 -9.42 6.94
C THR A 114 10.69 -10.94 6.89
N LEU A 115 10.53 -11.53 5.71
CA LEU A 115 10.68 -12.97 5.53
C LEU A 115 12.13 -13.44 5.72
N SER A 116 13.12 -12.65 5.28
CA SER A 116 14.54 -12.89 5.58
C SER A 116 14.79 -12.95 7.08
N TYR A 117 14.33 -11.95 7.83
CA TYR A 117 14.44 -11.94 9.29
C TYR A 117 13.73 -13.12 9.95
N TYR A 118 12.58 -13.54 9.40
CA TYR A 118 11.89 -14.70 9.91
C TYR A 118 12.70 -15.97 9.71
N LEU A 119 13.21 -16.22 8.51
CA LEU A 119 14.02 -17.40 8.19
C LEU A 119 15.32 -17.43 8.99
N GLU A 120 15.96 -16.28 9.19
CA GLU A 120 17.16 -16.15 10.01
C GLU A 120 16.91 -16.48 11.49
N GLY A 121 15.78 -16.02 12.05
CA GLY A 121 15.50 -16.14 13.48
C GLY A 121 14.71 -17.38 13.88
N VAL A 122 13.92 -17.93 13.00
CA VAL A 122 13.03 -19.07 13.29
C VAL A 122 13.46 -20.33 12.55
N GLY A 123 14.01 -20.15 11.34
CA GLY A 123 14.40 -21.23 10.43
C GLY A 123 13.30 -21.60 9.44
N ASP A 124 13.67 -22.44 8.47
CA ASP A 124 12.73 -22.97 7.50
C ASP A 124 12.01 -24.20 8.08
N HIS A 125 10.71 -24.23 7.97
CA HIS A 125 9.85 -25.31 8.42
C HIS A 125 8.63 -25.43 7.50
N LYS A 126 7.88 -26.52 7.56
CA LYS A 126 6.62 -26.64 6.82
C LYS A 126 5.65 -25.56 7.33
N LEU A 127 5.13 -24.74 6.42
CA LEU A 127 4.32 -23.60 6.79
C LEU A 127 3.03 -24.00 7.52
N ARG A 128 2.47 -25.19 7.20
CA ARG A 128 1.31 -25.75 7.92
C ARG A 128 1.54 -25.98 9.41
N ASP A 129 2.81 -26.15 9.81
CA ASP A 129 3.20 -26.41 11.21
C ASP A 129 3.42 -25.10 11.98
N PHE A 130 3.17 -23.92 11.33
CA PHE A 130 3.27 -22.63 11.99
C PHE A 130 2.31 -22.55 13.17
N ASP A 131 2.83 -22.11 14.31
CA ASP A 131 2.09 -21.92 15.54
C ASP A 131 2.51 -20.65 16.31
N ARG A 132 1.94 -20.47 17.50
CA ARG A 132 2.26 -19.33 18.36
C ARG A 132 3.73 -19.31 18.81
N SER A 133 4.39 -20.48 18.96
CA SER A 133 5.79 -20.54 19.37
C SER A 133 6.72 -19.92 18.32
N HIS A 134 6.43 -20.10 17.04
CA HIS A 134 7.15 -19.49 15.92
C HIS A 134 7.06 -17.96 15.96
N ASN A 135 5.89 -17.40 16.27
CA ASN A 135 5.75 -15.95 16.45
C ASN A 135 6.57 -15.43 17.64
N ILE A 136 6.65 -16.17 18.74
CA ILE A 136 7.46 -15.79 19.91
C ILE A 136 8.95 -15.88 19.59
N LYS A 137 9.40 -16.94 18.88
CA LYS A 137 10.80 -17.05 18.41
C LYS A 137 11.15 -15.87 17.50
N PHE A 138 10.27 -15.51 16.57
CA PHE A 138 10.49 -14.37 15.70
C PHE A 138 10.61 -13.05 16.46
N LEU A 139 9.73 -12.79 17.43
CA LEU A 139 9.81 -11.61 18.29
C LEU A 139 11.14 -11.55 19.08
N LYS A 140 11.58 -12.68 19.64
CA LYS A 140 12.88 -12.78 20.33
C LYS A 140 14.02 -12.42 19.38
N TYR A 141 14.02 -13.00 18.17
CA TYR A 141 15.03 -12.70 17.16
C TYR A 141 15.04 -11.22 16.77
N LEU A 142 13.88 -10.61 16.49
CA LEU A 142 13.79 -9.18 16.19
C LEU A 142 14.33 -8.31 17.35
N GLY A 143 14.31 -8.82 18.57
CA GLY A 143 14.90 -8.18 19.75
C GLY A 143 16.43 -8.14 19.72
N THR A 144 17.07 -9.08 19.03
CA THR A 144 18.54 -9.14 18.89
C THR A 144 19.07 -8.36 17.68
N VAL A 145 18.19 -7.97 16.74
CA VAL A 145 18.60 -7.25 15.54
C VAL A 145 19.04 -5.83 15.87
N VAL A 146 20.26 -5.51 15.50
CA VAL A 146 20.85 -4.18 15.65
C VAL A 146 21.00 -3.53 14.28
N TYR A 147 20.57 -2.29 14.15
CA TYR A 147 20.72 -1.48 12.95
C TYR A 147 21.45 -0.17 13.30
N GLN A 148 22.57 0.09 12.65
CA GLN A 148 23.43 1.27 12.91
C GLN A 148 23.76 1.45 14.41
N GLY A 149 24.15 0.36 15.08
CA GLY A 149 24.51 0.36 16.50
C GLY A 149 23.33 0.49 17.48
N ARG A 150 22.08 0.44 17.00
CA ARG A 150 20.88 0.57 17.84
C ARG A 150 19.99 -0.65 17.73
N PRO A 151 19.39 -1.12 18.84
CA PRO A 151 18.37 -2.18 18.79
C PRO A 151 17.18 -1.76 17.94
N MET A 152 16.55 -2.74 17.29
CA MET A 152 15.34 -2.50 16.52
C MET A 152 14.22 -1.93 17.40
N ALA A 153 13.65 -0.78 16.98
CA ALA A 153 12.56 -0.13 17.72
C ALA A 153 11.27 -0.99 17.75
N GLU A 154 10.50 -0.90 18.82
CA GLU A 154 9.25 -1.68 19.01
C GLU A 154 8.23 -1.43 17.88
N SER A 155 8.15 -0.21 17.35
CA SER A 155 7.33 0.14 16.20
C SER A 155 7.75 -0.61 14.93
N THR A 156 9.07 -0.80 14.72
CA THR A 156 9.63 -1.54 13.60
C THR A 156 9.36 -3.04 13.75
N LYS A 157 9.55 -3.59 14.94
CA LYS A 157 9.19 -4.98 15.25
C LYS A 157 7.70 -5.22 14.98
N ASN A 158 6.83 -4.29 15.42
CA ASN A 158 5.39 -4.37 15.16
C ASN A 158 5.06 -4.33 13.66
N CYS A 159 5.82 -3.56 12.86
CA CYS A 159 5.68 -3.55 11.41
C CYS A 159 5.98 -4.94 10.81
N HIS A 160 7.09 -5.57 11.20
CA HIS A 160 7.44 -6.92 10.73
C HIS A 160 6.40 -7.96 11.14
N ILE A 161 5.87 -7.90 12.36
CA ILE A 161 4.79 -8.81 12.79
C ILE A 161 3.51 -8.61 11.97
N ARG A 162 3.15 -7.37 11.63
CA ARG A 162 1.98 -7.11 10.76
C ARG A 162 2.20 -7.67 9.35
N GLN A 163 3.41 -7.52 8.81
CA GLN A 163 3.76 -8.03 7.48
C GLN A 163 3.76 -9.57 7.45
N LEU A 164 4.27 -10.23 8.49
CA LEU A 164 4.13 -11.68 8.66
C LEU A 164 2.65 -12.09 8.69
N GLY A 165 1.79 -11.30 9.37
CA GLY A 165 0.34 -11.54 9.39
C GLY A 165 -0.34 -11.41 8.02
N VAL A 166 0.16 -10.52 7.15
CA VAL A 166 -0.31 -10.42 5.74
C VAL A 166 0.07 -11.68 4.97
N PHE A 167 1.31 -12.14 5.10
CA PHE A 167 1.78 -13.38 4.47
C PHE A 167 0.99 -14.62 4.93
N LEU A 168 0.75 -14.76 6.24
CA LEU A 168 -0.01 -15.90 6.76
C LEU A 168 -1.48 -15.88 6.29
N ARG A 169 -2.05 -14.70 6.08
CA ARG A 169 -3.40 -14.58 5.51
C ARG A 169 -3.42 -15.04 4.06
N TRP A 170 -2.46 -14.58 3.26
CA TRP A 170 -2.27 -15.06 1.90
C TRP A 170 -2.09 -16.60 1.85
N ALA A 171 -1.29 -17.15 2.74
CA ALA A 171 -1.07 -18.60 2.82
C ALA A 171 -2.36 -19.38 3.17
N HIS A 172 -3.22 -18.79 4.00
CA HIS A 172 -4.54 -19.34 4.29
C HIS A 172 -5.47 -19.29 3.08
N ASP A 173 -5.53 -18.15 2.40
CA ASP A 173 -6.37 -17.95 1.21
C ASP A 173 -5.95 -18.89 0.06
N HIS A 174 -4.68 -19.31 0.03
CA HIS A 174 -4.12 -20.30 -0.91
C HIS A 174 -4.17 -21.76 -0.40
N GLU A 175 -4.88 -22.02 0.68
CA GLU A 175 -5.06 -23.35 1.30
C GLU A 175 -3.74 -24.05 1.74
N ILE A 176 -2.66 -23.27 1.96
CA ILE A 176 -1.38 -23.79 2.47
C ILE A 176 -1.47 -24.07 3.98
N ILE A 177 -2.18 -23.22 4.71
CA ILE A 177 -2.47 -23.36 6.14
C ILE A 177 -3.98 -23.35 6.39
N ASP A 178 -4.42 -24.03 7.46
CA ASP A 178 -5.85 -24.20 7.76
C ASP A 178 -6.44 -23.01 8.53
N ARG A 179 -5.61 -22.17 9.16
CA ARG A 179 -6.08 -21.04 9.98
C ARG A 179 -5.11 -19.88 9.99
N VAL A 180 -5.64 -18.69 10.14
CA VAL A 180 -4.84 -17.47 10.39
C VAL A 180 -4.62 -17.32 11.89
N TRP A 181 -3.37 -17.20 12.30
CA TRP A 181 -3.00 -17.02 13.69
C TRP A 181 -3.07 -15.53 14.10
N SER A 182 -3.65 -15.28 15.28
CA SER A 182 -3.49 -13.98 15.93
C SER A 182 -2.06 -13.84 16.48
N LEU A 183 -1.27 -12.97 15.86
CA LEU A 183 0.12 -12.77 16.23
C LEU A 183 0.27 -11.84 17.42
N LYS A 184 1.05 -12.23 18.43
CA LYS A 184 1.47 -11.31 19.49
C LYS A 184 2.31 -10.19 18.88
N LYS A 185 2.03 -8.97 19.31
CA LYS A 185 2.71 -7.74 18.89
C LYS A 185 3.37 -7.11 20.12
N PRO A 186 4.54 -6.47 19.94
CA PRO A 186 5.13 -5.68 21.03
C PRO A 186 4.22 -4.50 21.38
N LYS A 187 4.23 -4.11 22.65
CA LYS A 187 3.60 -2.86 23.07
C LYS A 187 4.45 -1.70 22.60
N VAL A 188 3.91 -0.87 21.72
CA VAL A 188 4.56 0.36 21.27
C VAL A 188 4.10 1.48 22.19
N PRO A 189 5.00 2.11 22.95
CA PRO A 189 4.65 3.29 23.74
C PRO A 189 4.09 4.37 22.83
N LYS A 190 3.00 5.02 23.23
CA LYS A 190 2.57 6.24 22.58
C LYS A 190 3.64 7.30 22.84
N LYS A 191 4.41 7.64 21.82
CA LYS A 191 5.28 8.82 21.88
C LYS A 191 4.42 10.02 21.51
N ASP A 192 4.57 11.06 22.31
CA ASP A 192 4.11 12.38 21.87
C ASP A 192 4.85 12.75 20.59
N MET A 193 4.15 13.36 19.68
CA MET A 193 4.70 13.76 18.41
C MET A 193 5.58 15.00 18.62
N GLU A 194 6.88 14.84 18.41
CA GLU A 194 7.82 15.94 18.41
C GLU A 194 7.78 16.64 17.05
N THR A 195 7.62 17.95 17.06
CA THR A 195 7.68 18.82 15.88
C THR A 195 8.60 19.98 16.18
N TYR A 196 9.04 20.70 15.16
CA TYR A 196 9.72 21.96 15.35
C TYR A 196 8.75 23.05 15.85
N SER A 197 9.28 24.10 16.44
CA SER A 197 8.52 25.36 16.63
C SER A 197 8.53 26.19 15.33
N ILE A 198 7.69 27.23 15.28
CA ILE A 198 7.70 28.15 14.13
C ILE A 198 9.02 28.94 14.07
N GLU A 199 9.57 29.30 15.24
CA GLU A 199 10.86 29.96 15.35
C GLU A 199 12.00 29.08 14.83
N GLU A 200 11.98 27.78 15.14
CA GLU A 200 12.93 26.79 14.61
C GLU A 200 12.82 26.66 13.09
N LEU A 201 11.60 26.62 12.55
CA LEU A 201 11.41 26.63 11.09
C LEU A 201 11.90 27.95 10.47
N THR A 202 11.74 29.06 11.15
CA THR A 202 12.24 30.35 10.68
C THR A 202 13.77 30.38 10.63
N ARG A 203 14.44 29.90 11.68
CA ARG A 203 15.91 29.73 11.67
C ARG A 203 16.40 28.86 10.53
N LEU A 204 15.72 27.72 10.30
CA LEU A 204 16.08 26.83 9.18
C LEU A 204 15.89 27.54 7.83
N ARG A 205 14.81 28.29 7.64
CA ARG A 205 14.57 29.08 6.42
C ARG A 205 15.66 30.09 6.19
N GLU A 206 16.02 30.85 7.22
CA GLU A 206 17.06 31.87 7.17
C GLU A 206 18.43 31.26 6.85
N HIS A 207 18.78 30.17 7.51
CA HIS A 207 20.01 29.45 7.21
C HIS A 207 20.05 28.98 5.74
N ILE A 208 18.95 28.44 5.18
CA ILE A 208 18.90 28.05 3.77
C ILE A 208 19.12 29.27 2.87
N LEU A 209 18.51 30.41 3.17
CA LEU A 209 18.65 31.65 2.40
C LEU A 209 20.08 32.20 2.46
N ASP A 210 20.72 32.17 3.64
CA ASP A 210 22.10 32.55 3.81
C ASP A 210 23.04 31.68 2.98
N GLN A 211 22.79 30.38 2.91
CA GLN A 211 23.56 29.48 2.04
C GLN A 211 23.36 29.80 0.54
N VAL A 212 22.15 30.24 0.13
CA VAL A 212 21.91 30.73 -1.23
C VAL A 212 22.72 32.00 -1.49
N ALA A 213 22.68 32.96 -0.56
CA ALA A 213 23.39 34.23 -0.69
C ALA A 213 24.91 34.05 -0.74
N HIS A 214 25.48 33.20 0.11
CA HIS A 214 26.91 32.86 0.07
C HIS A 214 27.33 32.27 -1.26
N ALA A 215 26.57 31.25 -1.77
CA ALA A 215 26.88 30.64 -3.06
C ALA A 215 26.79 31.63 -4.24
N GLN A 216 25.88 32.62 -4.15
CA GLN A 216 25.78 33.69 -5.13
C GLN A 216 26.96 34.65 -5.05
N ALA A 217 27.41 35.00 -3.83
CA ALA A 217 28.56 35.86 -3.64
C ALA A 217 29.87 35.23 -4.13
N ASP A 218 29.99 33.91 -4.03
CA ASP A 218 31.11 33.10 -4.51
C ASP A 218 31.03 32.80 -6.02
N ASP A 219 30.03 33.30 -6.75
CA ASP A 219 29.74 33.03 -8.16
C ASP A 219 29.65 31.54 -8.51
N ASP A 220 29.27 30.71 -7.51
CA ASP A 220 29.04 29.27 -7.69
C ASP A 220 27.60 29.00 -8.12
N GLU A 221 27.35 29.02 -9.44
CA GLU A 221 26.03 28.75 -10.02
C GLU A 221 25.47 27.38 -9.61
N ARG A 222 26.35 26.37 -9.55
CA ARG A 222 25.95 25.02 -9.18
C ARG A 222 25.46 24.95 -7.74
N GLN A 223 26.21 25.53 -6.81
CA GLN A 223 25.85 25.57 -5.40
C GLN A 223 24.64 26.48 -5.19
N THR A 224 24.56 27.60 -5.89
CA THR A 224 23.38 28.49 -5.87
C THR A 224 22.10 27.74 -6.26
N ARG A 225 22.14 27.00 -7.38
CA ARG A 225 21.00 26.17 -7.81
C ARG A 225 20.68 25.08 -6.76
N HIS A 226 21.71 24.49 -6.20
CA HIS A 226 21.57 23.47 -5.17
C HIS A 226 20.83 24.00 -3.93
N MET A 227 21.21 25.15 -3.42
CA MET A 227 20.58 25.76 -2.26
C MET A 227 19.19 26.35 -2.58
N ARG A 228 19.00 26.92 -3.78
CA ARG A 228 17.67 27.32 -4.24
C ARG A 228 16.70 26.16 -4.31
N ASN A 229 17.10 24.99 -4.78
CA ASN A 229 16.26 23.80 -4.78
C ASN A 229 15.90 23.35 -3.37
N MET A 230 16.81 23.47 -2.41
CA MET A 230 16.48 23.21 -0.99
C MET A 230 15.43 24.21 -0.48
N TYR A 231 15.58 25.51 -0.79
CA TYR A 231 14.60 26.51 -0.42
C TYR A 231 13.23 26.25 -1.06
N ARG A 232 13.18 25.90 -2.35
CA ARG A 232 11.97 25.47 -3.06
C ARG A 232 11.27 24.30 -2.36
N ALA A 233 12.05 23.27 -1.99
CA ALA A 233 11.54 22.11 -1.28
C ALA A 233 10.98 22.47 0.11
N PHE A 234 11.66 23.37 0.83
CA PHE A 234 11.21 23.91 2.11
C PHE A 234 9.88 24.66 1.97
N MET A 235 9.76 25.56 0.98
CA MET A 235 8.55 26.34 0.74
C MET A 235 7.34 25.45 0.41
N LEU A 236 7.51 24.45 -0.45
CA LEU A 236 6.45 23.49 -0.75
C LEU A 236 6.07 22.64 0.46
N ALA A 237 7.05 22.16 1.24
CA ALA A 237 6.78 21.34 2.41
C ALA A 237 6.00 22.10 3.51
N THR A 238 6.31 23.36 3.69
CA THR A 238 5.69 24.22 4.74
C THR A 238 4.39 24.87 4.29
N LEU A 239 4.33 25.42 3.08
CA LEU A 239 3.19 26.23 2.63
C LEU A 239 2.12 25.43 1.85
N SER A 240 2.44 24.23 1.33
CA SER A 240 1.46 23.37 0.68
C SER A 240 1.24 22.03 1.39
N LEU A 241 1.95 21.77 2.48
CA LEU A 241 1.94 20.52 3.23
C LEU A 241 2.24 19.28 2.36
N LEU A 242 2.99 19.44 1.28
CA LEU A 242 3.38 18.33 0.42
C LEU A 242 4.38 17.40 1.11
N ARG A 243 4.25 16.09 0.86
CA ARG A 243 5.27 15.12 1.25
C ARG A 243 6.46 15.21 0.31
N LEU A 244 7.63 14.75 0.74
CA LEU A 244 8.85 14.82 -0.08
C LEU A 244 8.72 14.10 -1.43
N GLY A 245 7.97 13.00 -1.52
CA GLY A 245 7.76 12.30 -2.77
C GLY A 245 7.12 13.17 -3.87
N PRO A 246 5.94 13.74 -3.63
CA PRO A 246 5.34 14.72 -4.54
C PRO A 246 6.24 15.93 -4.86
N ILE A 247 6.96 16.48 -3.88
CA ILE A 247 7.87 17.61 -4.10
C ILE A 247 9.00 17.22 -5.07
N TRP A 248 9.59 16.05 -4.88
CA TRP A 248 10.67 15.53 -5.72
C TRP A 248 10.23 15.23 -7.15
N ALA A 249 9.00 14.73 -7.33
CA ALA A 249 8.47 14.34 -8.62
C ALA A 249 7.70 15.47 -9.34
N LEU A 250 7.58 16.67 -8.72
CA LEU A 250 6.79 17.78 -9.26
C LEU A 250 7.41 18.32 -10.55
N ARG A 251 6.60 18.41 -11.57
CA ARG A 251 6.95 19.06 -12.85
C ARG A 251 6.48 20.52 -12.84
N LEU A 252 7.13 21.35 -13.61
CA LEU A 252 6.77 22.78 -13.74
C LEU A 252 5.36 22.98 -14.33
N ASP A 253 4.99 22.15 -15.32
CA ASP A 253 3.67 22.18 -15.97
C ASP A 253 2.49 21.79 -15.03
N SER A 254 2.80 21.28 -13.87
CA SER A 254 1.82 20.91 -12.85
C SER A 254 1.42 22.07 -11.92
N ILE A 255 2.07 23.24 -12.07
CA ILE A 255 1.81 24.44 -11.28
C ILE A 255 0.97 25.41 -12.12
N ASP A 256 -0.27 25.65 -11.72
CA ASP A 256 -1.20 26.58 -12.36
C ASP A 256 -1.40 27.79 -11.43
N LEU A 257 -0.68 28.87 -11.69
CA LEU A 257 -0.77 30.10 -10.88
C LEU A 257 -2.09 30.84 -11.07
N ASP A 258 -2.68 30.78 -12.26
CA ASP A 258 -3.95 31.46 -12.55
C ASP A 258 -5.08 30.83 -11.75
N LYS A 259 -5.13 29.50 -11.72
CA LYS A 259 -6.11 28.75 -10.91
C LYS A 259 -5.70 28.57 -9.45
N ARG A 260 -4.51 29.00 -9.08
CA ARG A 260 -3.96 28.83 -7.72
C ARG A 260 -3.93 27.35 -7.27
N LEU A 261 -3.48 26.44 -8.14
CA LEU A 261 -3.47 25.02 -7.90
C LEU A 261 -2.13 24.36 -8.29
N ILE A 262 -1.69 23.39 -7.49
CA ILE A 262 -0.63 22.44 -7.84
C ILE A 262 -1.29 21.08 -8.07
N ARG A 263 -1.09 20.50 -9.25
CA ARG A 263 -1.59 19.16 -9.60
C ARG A 263 -0.53 18.12 -9.25
N ILE A 264 -0.87 17.19 -8.39
CA ILE A 264 0.02 16.07 -8.03
C ILE A 264 -0.29 14.90 -8.95
N GLN A 265 0.59 14.63 -9.89
CA GLN A 265 0.45 13.56 -10.90
C GLN A 265 1.52 12.51 -10.71
N ASP A 266 1.26 11.31 -11.23
CA ASP A 266 2.28 10.28 -11.32
C ASP A 266 3.41 10.75 -12.26
N ASN A 267 4.62 10.36 -11.94
CA ASN A 267 5.78 10.64 -12.77
C ASN A 267 6.42 9.30 -13.15
N ILE A 268 5.98 8.80 -14.32
CA ILE A 268 6.38 7.48 -14.82
C ILE A 268 7.87 7.44 -15.14
N GLU A 269 8.43 8.54 -15.64
CA GLU A 269 9.86 8.67 -15.96
C GLU A 269 10.74 8.44 -14.72
N LEU A 270 10.26 8.85 -13.55
CA LEU A 270 10.94 8.64 -12.29
C LEU A 270 10.52 7.33 -11.58
N GLY A 271 9.65 6.55 -12.18
CA GLY A 271 9.03 5.40 -11.52
C GLY A 271 8.27 5.78 -10.24
N TRP A 272 7.81 7.05 -10.15
CA TRP A 272 7.07 7.52 -8.99
C TRP A 272 5.57 7.55 -9.27
N VAL A 273 4.83 6.82 -8.46
CA VAL A 273 3.37 6.76 -8.52
C VAL A 273 2.79 7.26 -7.20
N ASN A 274 1.76 8.09 -7.27
CA ASN A 274 1.07 8.53 -6.07
C ASN A 274 0.34 7.35 -5.43
N LYS A 275 0.57 7.13 -4.14
CA LYS A 275 0.08 5.95 -3.40
C LYS A 275 -1.43 5.71 -3.46
N LYS A 276 -2.20 6.71 -3.87
CA LYS A 276 -3.68 6.66 -3.82
C LYS A 276 -4.34 6.50 -5.18
N ASN A 277 -3.58 6.38 -6.27
CA ASN A 277 -4.13 6.48 -7.63
C ASN A 277 -5.08 7.69 -7.81
N LYS A 278 -4.86 8.74 -7.02
CA LYS A 278 -5.62 10.00 -7.05
C LYS A 278 -4.63 11.11 -7.36
N TRP A 279 -5.05 12.05 -8.18
CA TRP A 279 -4.28 13.24 -8.50
C TRP A 279 -4.85 14.45 -7.75
N PRO A 280 -4.47 14.61 -6.47
CA PRO A 280 -5.00 15.70 -5.67
C PRO A 280 -4.55 17.04 -6.22
N LEU A 281 -5.47 17.99 -6.17
CA LEU A 281 -5.19 19.40 -6.41
C LEU A 281 -4.86 20.05 -5.07
N LYS A 282 -3.72 20.74 -5.01
CA LYS A 282 -3.29 21.46 -3.81
C LYS A 282 -3.48 22.97 -4.02
N PRO A 283 -4.22 23.64 -3.15
CA PRO A 283 -4.40 25.09 -3.25
C PRO A 283 -3.08 25.82 -2.96
N ILE A 284 -2.84 26.89 -3.70
CA ILE A 284 -1.71 27.79 -3.54
C ILE A 284 -2.19 29.00 -2.74
N ASN A 285 -1.70 29.17 -1.51
CA ASN A 285 -1.97 30.37 -0.69
C ASN A 285 -1.20 31.60 -1.22
N ASN A 286 -1.53 32.79 -0.75
CA ASN A 286 -0.95 34.04 -1.25
C ASN A 286 0.59 34.03 -1.16
N LYS A 287 1.14 33.67 -0.01
CA LYS A 287 2.60 33.65 0.20
C LYS A 287 3.33 32.68 -0.72
N LEU A 288 2.74 31.50 -0.96
CA LEU A 288 3.30 30.53 -1.90
C LEU A 288 3.16 31.02 -3.34
N ALA A 289 2.07 31.73 -3.69
CA ALA A 289 1.86 32.26 -5.02
C ALA A 289 2.88 33.36 -5.37
N GLU A 290 3.13 34.29 -4.45
CA GLU A 290 4.16 35.31 -4.60
C GLU A 290 5.54 34.69 -4.85
N PHE A 291 5.92 33.76 -3.99
CA PHE A 291 7.18 33.01 -4.14
C PHE A 291 7.26 32.28 -5.47
N LEU A 292 6.21 31.52 -5.85
CA LEU A 292 6.20 30.76 -7.11
C LEU A 292 6.25 31.69 -8.34
N LYS A 293 5.58 32.85 -8.30
CA LYS A 293 5.59 33.82 -9.39
C LYS A 293 7.01 34.32 -9.65
N GLU A 294 7.73 34.71 -8.62
CA GLU A 294 9.12 35.17 -8.72
C GLU A 294 10.06 34.03 -9.16
N ASP A 295 9.93 32.85 -8.54
CA ASP A 295 10.79 31.71 -8.83
C ASP A 295 10.60 31.19 -10.26
N LEU A 296 9.35 31.10 -10.75
CA LEU A 296 9.06 30.65 -12.11
C LEU A 296 9.51 31.65 -13.17
N ALA A 297 9.44 32.95 -12.90
CA ALA A 297 9.91 34.00 -13.82
C ALA A 297 11.43 34.00 -14.00
N ALA A 298 12.18 33.51 -13.02
CA ALA A 298 13.65 33.46 -13.02
C ALA A 298 14.22 32.13 -13.52
N ARG A 299 13.38 31.24 -14.06
CA ARG A 299 13.81 29.89 -14.48
C ARG A 299 14.32 29.84 -15.92
N ASP A 300 15.21 28.88 -16.15
CA ASP A 300 15.62 28.52 -17.50
C ASP A 300 14.48 27.74 -18.19
N PRO A 301 14.12 28.07 -19.44
CA PRO A 301 13.10 27.36 -20.20
C PRO A 301 13.35 25.87 -20.41
N SER A 302 14.61 25.42 -20.29
CA SER A 302 14.97 24.00 -20.40
C SER A 302 14.65 23.16 -19.14
N GLU A 303 14.35 23.80 -18.02
CA GLU A 303 13.99 23.11 -16.79
C GLU A 303 12.63 22.42 -16.95
N VAL A 304 12.51 21.20 -16.48
CA VAL A 304 11.31 20.36 -16.57
C VAL A 304 10.73 20.13 -15.19
N TYR A 305 11.59 19.91 -14.21
CA TYR A 305 11.20 19.61 -12.83
C TYR A 305 11.20 20.85 -11.96
N TYR A 306 10.30 20.88 -10.97
CA TYR A 306 10.33 21.99 -10.01
C TYR A 306 11.63 22.02 -9.20
N LEU A 307 12.16 20.85 -8.85
CA LEU A 307 13.51 20.70 -8.33
C LEU A 307 14.41 20.13 -9.45
N ASP A 308 14.89 21.03 -10.34
CA ASP A 308 15.68 20.68 -11.51
C ASP A 308 17.19 20.77 -11.23
N ASN A 309 17.98 19.93 -11.88
CA ASN A 309 19.44 19.96 -11.79
C ASN A 309 20.09 20.96 -12.79
N GLY A 310 19.28 21.70 -13.54
CA GLY A 310 19.68 22.63 -14.59
C GLY A 310 19.93 21.99 -15.95
N ARG A 311 19.48 20.75 -16.15
CA ARG A 311 19.59 19.97 -17.39
C ARG A 311 18.31 19.25 -17.77
N GLY A 312 17.16 19.68 -17.23
CA GLY A 312 15.86 19.04 -17.46
C GLY A 312 15.67 17.71 -16.73
N PHE A 313 16.48 17.41 -15.69
CA PHE A 313 16.37 16.22 -14.87
C PHE A 313 16.10 16.59 -13.41
N PRO A 314 15.57 15.65 -12.61
CA PRO A 314 15.38 15.90 -11.16
C PRO A 314 16.70 16.29 -10.49
N TRP A 315 16.61 17.15 -9.50
CA TRP A 315 17.76 17.60 -8.69
C TRP A 315 18.63 16.45 -8.17
N TYR A 316 17.98 15.38 -7.68
CA TYR A 316 18.61 14.13 -7.30
C TYR A 316 17.86 12.96 -7.91
N ALA A 317 18.56 11.92 -8.31
CA ALA A 317 17.96 10.68 -8.80
C ALA A 317 17.15 9.97 -7.71
N ASP A 318 17.53 10.13 -6.42
CA ASP A 318 16.81 9.59 -5.26
C ASP A 318 16.47 10.71 -4.26
N ARG A 319 15.18 10.81 -3.92
CA ARG A 319 14.65 11.75 -2.94
C ARG A 319 15.26 11.63 -1.54
N SER A 320 15.86 10.47 -1.20
CA SER A 320 16.52 10.30 0.11
C SER A 320 17.72 11.25 0.29
N ALA A 321 18.39 11.62 -0.81
CA ALA A 321 19.47 12.59 -0.80
C ALA A 321 19.00 13.98 -0.34
N ILE A 322 17.82 14.41 -0.80
CA ILE A 322 17.20 15.68 -0.36
C ILE A 322 16.92 15.64 1.15
N SER A 323 16.39 14.52 1.65
CA SER A 323 16.13 14.36 3.08
C SER A 323 17.43 14.37 3.92
N LYS A 324 18.53 13.78 3.40
CA LYS A 324 19.83 13.80 4.08
C LYS A 324 20.41 15.19 4.14
N LEU A 325 20.35 15.94 3.03
CA LEU A 325 20.81 17.33 2.99
C LEU A 325 20.03 18.22 3.97
N ALA A 326 18.68 18.12 3.94
CA ALA A 326 17.84 18.85 4.90
C ALA A 326 18.17 18.47 6.36
N GLY A 327 18.46 17.20 6.63
CA GLY A 327 18.89 16.74 7.95
C GLY A 327 20.23 17.34 8.39
N LYS A 328 21.18 17.53 7.46
CA LYS A 328 22.45 18.22 7.71
C LYS A 328 22.17 19.68 8.09
N MET A 329 21.38 20.41 7.31
CA MET A 329 21.02 21.82 7.58
C MET A 329 20.26 21.97 8.91
N CYS A 330 19.36 21.05 9.24
CA CYS A 330 18.71 21.04 10.55
C CYS A 330 19.75 20.90 11.70
N SER A 331 20.77 20.06 11.51
CA SER A 331 21.84 19.88 12.51
C SER A 331 22.72 21.14 12.62
N GLU A 332 22.97 21.86 11.53
CA GLU A 332 23.71 23.11 11.50
C GLU A 332 22.96 24.26 12.22
N CYS A 333 21.63 24.15 12.30
CA CYS A 333 20.78 25.06 13.06
C CYS A 333 20.49 24.61 14.50
N ASP A 334 21.14 23.56 14.99
CA ASP A 334 20.88 22.96 16.31
C ASP A 334 19.42 22.55 16.53
N LEU A 335 18.75 22.09 15.46
CA LEU A 335 17.37 21.64 15.55
C LEU A 335 17.26 20.20 16.05
N PRO A 336 16.13 19.84 16.70
CA PRO A 336 15.87 18.47 17.11
C PRO A 336 16.02 17.44 15.97
N LYS A 337 16.57 16.27 16.26
CA LYS A 337 16.83 15.23 15.26
C LYS A 337 15.55 14.56 14.81
N LEU A 338 14.83 15.21 13.91
CA LEU A 338 13.59 14.74 13.31
C LEU A 338 13.80 14.37 11.82
N LYS A 339 12.83 13.68 11.21
CA LYS A 339 12.77 13.54 9.75
C LYS A 339 12.32 14.87 9.15
N PRO A 340 13.18 15.67 8.46
CA PRO A 340 12.92 17.09 8.18
C PRO A 340 11.58 17.33 7.47
N PHE A 341 11.33 16.64 6.37
CA PHE A 341 10.13 16.85 5.55
C PHE A 341 8.85 16.24 6.16
N HIS A 342 8.97 15.27 7.04
CA HIS A 342 7.79 14.60 7.60
C HIS A 342 7.44 15.12 8.98
N TRP A 343 8.36 15.00 9.95
CA TRP A 343 8.15 15.41 11.34
C TRP A 343 8.59 16.84 11.62
N GLY A 344 9.58 17.31 10.87
CA GLY A 344 10.03 18.70 10.95
C GLY A 344 9.04 19.67 10.30
N MET A 345 9.15 19.86 9.00
CA MET A 345 8.42 20.92 8.28
C MET A 345 6.90 20.71 8.26
N ARG A 346 6.45 19.61 7.63
CA ARG A 346 5.02 19.33 7.43
C ARG A 346 4.25 19.16 8.75
N ALA A 347 4.77 18.37 9.68
CA ALA A 347 4.11 18.11 10.95
C ALA A 347 3.99 19.39 11.80
N THR A 348 5.01 20.23 11.81
CA THR A 348 4.99 21.53 12.50
C THR A 348 3.85 22.41 11.98
N MET A 349 3.71 22.52 10.65
CA MET A 349 2.66 23.35 10.06
C MET A 349 1.26 22.78 10.31
N ILE A 350 1.08 21.45 10.26
CA ILE A 350 -0.19 20.80 10.62
C ILE A 350 -0.53 21.10 12.10
N THR A 351 0.45 20.95 12.99
CA THR A 351 0.28 21.23 14.42
C THR A 351 -0.09 22.71 14.66
N ALA A 352 0.60 23.62 13.97
CA ALA A 352 0.33 25.06 14.07
C ALA A 352 -1.09 25.42 13.62
N LEU A 353 -1.56 24.87 12.50
CA LEU A 353 -2.93 25.07 12.02
C LEU A 353 -3.98 24.59 13.04
N LEU A 354 -3.77 23.40 13.62
CA LEU A 354 -4.67 22.86 14.63
C LEU A 354 -4.65 23.71 15.93
N GLN A 355 -3.50 24.26 16.29
CA GLN A 355 -3.35 25.18 17.44
C GLN A 355 -4.02 26.52 17.21
N GLN A 356 -4.07 27.02 15.97
CA GLN A 356 -4.79 28.20 15.56
C GLN A 356 -6.32 28.01 15.48
N GLY A 357 -6.81 26.80 15.78
CA GLY A 357 -8.23 26.47 15.76
C GLY A 357 -8.81 26.17 14.37
N VAL A 358 -7.96 25.97 13.36
CA VAL A 358 -8.44 25.54 12.04
C VAL A 358 -9.11 24.17 12.17
N ASP A 359 -10.27 24.03 11.54
CA ASP A 359 -11.05 22.77 11.58
C ASP A 359 -10.19 21.56 11.18
N PRO A 360 -10.13 20.52 12.02
CA PRO A 360 -9.32 19.34 11.73
C PRO A 360 -9.66 18.65 10.40
N ILE A 361 -10.91 18.76 9.91
CA ILE A 361 -11.33 18.22 8.62
C ILE A 361 -10.69 19.01 7.48
N GLN A 362 -10.64 20.33 7.58
CA GLN A 362 -9.96 21.18 6.60
C GLN A 362 -8.45 20.88 6.58
N VAL A 363 -7.84 20.73 7.75
CA VAL A 363 -6.42 20.35 7.88
C VAL A 363 -6.18 18.94 7.30
N GLN A 364 -7.08 17.98 7.52
CA GLN A 364 -7.03 16.64 6.95
C GLN A 364 -7.01 16.70 5.41
N GLN A 365 -7.93 17.48 4.82
CA GLN A 365 -8.03 17.64 3.36
C GLN A 365 -6.77 18.33 2.80
N LEU A 366 -6.33 19.40 3.42
CA LEU A 366 -5.11 20.12 3.01
C LEU A 366 -3.87 19.23 3.13
N ALA A 367 -3.78 18.43 4.18
CA ALA A 367 -2.69 17.48 4.38
C ALA A 367 -2.82 16.19 3.56
N ASP A 368 -3.93 15.96 2.87
CA ASP A 368 -4.19 14.73 2.11
C ASP A 368 -4.04 13.47 3.00
N HIS A 369 -4.67 13.51 4.17
CA HIS A 369 -4.78 12.35 5.04
C HIS A 369 -6.08 11.57 4.77
N ASP A 370 -5.99 10.24 4.64
CA ASP A 370 -7.17 9.40 4.40
C ASP A 370 -8.11 9.36 5.59
N ASP A 371 -7.54 9.40 6.79
CA ASP A 371 -8.25 9.25 8.05
C ASP A 371 -7.99 10.46 8.95
N LEU A 372 -9.06 11.00 9.53
CA LEU A 372 -9.00 12.09 10.49
C LEU A 372 -8.13 11.72 11.70
N SER A 373 -8.10 10.45 12.09
CA SER A 373 -7.24 9.97 13.17
C SER A 373 -5.76 10.28 12.91
N THR A 374 -5.33 10.25 11.63
CA THR A 374 -3.97 10.65 11.24
C THR A 374 -3.71 12.13 11.52
N THR A 375 -4.67 13.02 11.25
CA THR A 375 -4.56 14.45 11.55
C THR A 375 -4.59 14.68 13.06
N MET A 376 -5.43 13.94 13.78
CA MET A 376 -5.53 14.07 15.24
C MET A 376 -4.25 13.63 15.98
N LEU A 377 -3.36 12.85 15.37
CA LEU A 377 -2.04 12.55 15.93
C LEU A 377 -1.18 13.81 16.10
N TYR A 378 -1.40 14.84 15.28
CA TYR A 378 -0.69 16.13 15.35
C TYR A 378 -1.31 17.10 16.37
N LYS A 379 -2.42 16.74 16.98
CA LYS A 379 -3.03 17.50 18.06
C LYS A 379 -2.26 17.20 19.34
N ASP A 380 -1.25 18.04 19.65
CA ASP A 380 -0.51 17.93 20.90
C ASP A 380 -1.43 18.28 22.08
N SER A 381 -1.85 17.25 22.81
CA SER A 381 -2.73 17.40 23.96
C SER A 381 -2.14 18.27 25.08
N ARG A 382 -0.81 18.42 25.12
CA ARG A 382 -0.10 19.27 26.11
C ARG A 382 -0.20 20.75 25.78
N ARG A 383 -0.40 21.10 24.51
CA ARG A 383 -0.48 22.50 24.04
C ARG A 383 -1.93 22.96 23.78
N ILE A 384 -2.89 22.07 23.90
CA ILE A 384 -4.31 22.44 23.81
C ILE A 384 -4.74 22.90 25.18
N SER A 385 -4.85 24.19 25.33
CA SER A 385 -5.53 24.79 26.48
C SER A 385 -6.99 24.33 26.47
N GLN A 386 -7.39 23.51 27.44
CA GLN A 386 -8.80 23.22 27.70
C GLN A 386 -9.55 24.45 28.12
N LYS A 387 -8.82 25.52 28.47
CA LYS A 387 -9.37 26.82 28.91
C LYS A 387 -10.29 27.45 27.87
N GLY A 388 -9.91 27.43 26.59
CA GLY A 388 -10.76 27.99 25.53
C GLY A 388 -12.07 27.20 25.34
N ALA A 389 -12.05 25.92 25.52
CA ALA A 389 -13.28 25.10 25.50
C ALA A 389 -14.13 25.31 26.76
N ALA A 390 -13.49 25.47 27.94
CA ALA A 390 -14.18 25.81 29.17
C ALA A 390 -14.80 27.24 29.13
N ASP A 391 -14.05 28.23 28.60
CA ASP A 391 -14.54 29.60 28.42
C ASP A 391 -15.72 29.65 27.43
N ALA A 392 -15.65 28.88 26.33
CA ALA A 392 -16.75 28.74 25.37
C ALA A 392 -18.00 28.11 26.00
N LEU A 393 -17.85 27.10 26.88
CA LEU A 393 -19.00 26.54 27.64
C LEU A 393 -19.66 27.61 28.51
N GLY A 394 -18.90 28.47 29.15
CA GLY A 394 -19.43 29.61 29.96
C GLY A 394 -20.13 30.67 29.13
N GLN A 395 -19.90 30.77 27.84
CA GLN A 395 -20.57 31.70 26.92
C GLN A 395 -21.89 31.15 26.35
N LEU A 396 -22.16 29.86 26.51
CA LEU A 396 -23.39 29.21 26.04
C LEU A 396 -24.55 29.33 27.04
N LEU A 397 -24.29 29.76 28.28
CA LEU A 397 -25.24 29.97 29.35
C LEU A 397 -25.33 31.45 29.72
#